data_c57ebdfab8a9c94256ea6d3b11c28594
#
_entry.id   c57ebdfab8a9c94256ea6d3b11c28594
#
_cell.length_a   1.000
_cell.length_b   1.000
_cell.length_c   1.000
_cell.angle_alpha   90.00
_cell.angle_beta   90.00
_cell.angle_gamma   90.00
#
_symmetry.space_group_name_H-M   'P 1'
#
loop_
_entity.id
_entity.type
_entity.pdbx_description
1 polymer ?
#
loop_
_entity_poly.entity_id
_entity_poly.type
_entity_poly.pdbx_seq_one_letter_code
_entity_poly.pdbx_strand_id
1 'polypeptide(L)'
;MARELKDETFGTIKGKIPIYKNGLDESGEIIICENGIIVRADGNTVRAPFTHVKILGKSVDMALGKVGVEMDVFDHMGEKHYYHFGMSDMHFAALKSACGK
;
A
#
# COMPACT_ATOMS: atom_id res chain seq x y z
N MET A 1 10.07 3.74 25.92
CA MET A 1 10.74 4.73 25.11
C MET A 1 10.19 4.69 23.67
N ALA A 2 9.71 5.79 23.22
CA ALA A 2 9.21 5.87 21.86
C ALA A 2 10.38 5.88 20.88
N ARG A 3 10.25 5.11 19.83
CA ARG A 3 11.27 5.04 18.80
C ARG A 3 10.60 5.25 17.44
N GLU A 4 11.09 6.19 16.67
CA GLU A 4 10.64 6.34 15.30
C GLU A 4 11.08 5.14 14.48
N LEU A 5 10.14 4.60 13.71
CA LEU A 5 10.45 3.56 12.76
C LEU A 5 10.86 4.20 11.45
N LYS A 6 11.96 3.73 10.90
CA LYS A 6 12.49 4.27 9.64
C LYS A 6 12.81 3.15 8.69
N ASP A 7 12.52 3.40 7.42
CA ASP A 7 13.01 2.56 6.34
C ASP A 7 14.29 3.18 5.80
N GLU A 8 15.28 2.35 5.50
CA GLU A 8 16.58 2.84 5.02
C GLU A 8 16.47 3.58 3.69
N THR A 9 15.51 3.19 2.86
CA THR A 9 15.35 3.76 1.53
C THR A 9 14.43 4.96 1.52
N PHE A 10 13.32 4.91 2.28
CA PHE A 10 12.25 5.91 2.16
C PHE A 10 12.07 6.78 3.39
N GLY A 11 12.86 6.59 4.43
CA GLY A 11 12.79 7.45 5.60
C GLY A 11 11.77 7.01 6.63
N THR A 12 11.21 7.97 7.34
CA THR A 12 10.31 7.68 8.46
C THR A 12 9.04 6.95 8.03
N ILE A 13 8.69 5.90 8.76
CA ILE A 13 7.43 5.18 8.54
C ILE A 13 6.31 5.99 9.15
N LYS A 14 5.33 6.37 8.33
CA LYS A 14 4.21 7.21 8.76
C LYS A 14 2.94 6.43 9.06
N GLY A 15 2.80 5.23 8.52
CA GLY A 15 1.62 4.44 8.78
C GLY A 15 1.69 3.08 8.15
N LYS A 16 0.81 2.20 8.61
CA LYS A 16 0.67 0.86 8.06
C LYS A 16 -0.80 0.61 7.77
N ILE A 17 -1.07 0.04 6.61
CA ILE A 17 -2.42 -0.26 6.16
C ILE A 17 -2.53 -1.76 5.97
N PRO A 18 -3.38 -2.45 6.74
CA PRO A 18 -3.61 -3.87 6.49
C PRO A 18 -4.36 -4.05 5.18
N ILE A 19 -3.98 -5.06 4.40
CA ILE A 19 -4.66 -5.39 3.16
C ILE A 19 -5.27 -6.78 3.28
N TYR A 20 -6.41 -6.97 2.60
CA TYR A 20 -7.23 -8.16 2.75
C TYR A 20 -7.44 -8.82 1.38
N LYS A 21 -7.32 -10.12 1.33
CA LYS A 21 -7.49 -10.86 0.10
C LYS A 21 -8.97 -11.08 -0.23
N ASN A 22 -9.75 -11.46 0.77
CA ASN A 22 -11.16 -11.84 0.60
C ASN A 22 -12.07 -11.08 1.56
N GLY A 23 -11.78 -9.82 1.82
CA GLY A 23 -12.60 -9.00 2.69
C GLY A 23 -12.33 -9.19 4.18
N LEU A 24 -12.11 -10.41 4.63
CA LEU A 24 -11.87 -10.71 6.05
C LEU A 24 -10.47 -11.25 6.34
N ASP A 25 -9.82 -11.83 5.34
CA ASP A 25 -8.51 -12.46 5.53
C ASP A 25 -7.39 -11.46 5.25
N GLU A 26 -6.68 -11.04 6.29
CA GLU A 26 -5.54 -10.17 6.12
C GLU A 26 -4.43 -10.91 5.40
N SER A 27 -4.02 -10.42 4.24
CA SER A 27 -3.02 -11.07 3.41
C SER A 27 -1.68 -10.36 3.41
N GLY A 28 -1.60 -9.18 4.01
CA GLY A 28 -0.37 -8.42 4.05
C GLY A 28 -0.61 -7.01 4.55
N GLU A 29 0.30 -6.12 4.19
CA GLU A 29 0.19 -4.72 4.61
C GLU A 29 0.90 -3.81 3.63
N ILE A 30 0.49 -2.54 3.61
CA ILE A 30 1.19 -1.48 2.90
C ILE A 30 1.75 -0.54 3.96
N ILE A 31 3.04 -0.29 3.89
CA ILE A 31 3.72 0.62 4.82
C ILE A 31 3.96 1.93 4.10
N ILE A 32 3.38 3.02 4.62
CA ILE A 32 3.56 4.35 4.05
C ILE A 32 4.75 5.00 4.73
N CYS A 33 5.74 5.37 3.95
CA CYS A 33 6.95 6.04 4.44
C CYS A 33 6.99 7.48 3.92
N GLU A 34 7.99 8.21 4.34
CA GLU A 34 8.14 9.62 3.98
C GLU A 34 8.26 9.82 2.47
N ASN A 35 8.99 8.95 1.79
CA ASN A 35 9.31 9.11 0.37
C ASN A 35 8.82 7.95 -0.51
N GLY A 36 8.07 7.04 0.02
CA GLY A 36 7.60 5.89 -0.77
C GLY A 36 6.74 4.94 0.03
N ILE A 37 6.45 3.81 -0.59
CA ILE A 37 5.65 2.77 0.04
C ILE A 37 6.38 1.43 -0.01
N ILE A 38 6.02 0.56 0.94
CA ILE A 38 6.49 -0.82 0.97
C ILE A 38 5.25 -1.69 0.98
N VAL A 39 5.13 -2.56 0.00
CA VAL A 39 4.00 -3.50 -0.09
C VAL A 39 4.50 -4.87 0.31
N ARG A 40 3.90 -5.43 1.35
CA ARG A 40 4.16 -6.80 1.80
C ARG A 40 2.93 -7.63 1.56
N ALA A 41 3.01 -8.55 0.64
CA ALA A 41 1.88 -9.41 0.30
C ALA A 41 2.40 -10.76 -0.18
N ASP A 42 1.73 -11.83 0.24
CA ASP A 42 2.04 -13.20 -0.19
C ASP A 42 3.52 -13.58 0.03
N GLY A 43 4.12 -13.11 1.12
CA GLY A 43 5.51 -13.41 1.44
C GLY A 43 6.53 -12.60 0.66
N ASN A 44 6.09 -11.69 -0.19
CA ASN A 44 6.96 -10.84 -1.00
C ASN A 44 6.92 -9.41 -0.51
N THR A 45 8.04 -8.70 -0.68
CA THR A 45 8.14 -7.30 -0.32
C THR A 45 8.57 -6.49 -1.53
N VAL A 46 7.80 -5.46 -1.87
CA VAL A 46 8.11 -4.55 -2.96
C VAL A 46 8.22 -3.15 -2.40
N ARG A 47 9.30 -2.46 -2.72
CA ARG A 47 9.54 -1.08 -2.32
C ARG A 47 9.50 -0.18 -3.53
N ALA A 48 8.77 0.91 -3.44
CA ALA A 48 8.64 1.85 -4.55
C ALA A 48 8.46 3.27 -4.06
N PRO A 49 9.12 4.24 -4.70
CA PRO A 49 8.82 5.65 -4.43
C PRO A 49 7.40 5.96 -4.90
N PHE A 50 6.81 7.02 -4.35
CA PHE A 50 5.45 7.39 -4.70
C PHE A 50 5.25 7.61 -6.20
N THR A 51 6.26 8.11 -6.88
CA THR A 51 6.20 8.35 -8.33
C THR A 51 6.08 7.06 -9.15
N HIS A 52 6.44 5.93 -8.57
CA HIS A 52 6.35 4.63 -9.25
C HIS A 52 4.99 3.95 -9.07
N VAL A 53 4.09 4.53 -8.29
CA VAL A 53 2.71 4.06 -8.20
C VAL A 53 1.94 4.67 -9.37
N LYS A 54 1.68 3.88 -10.39
CA LYS A 54 1.11 4.40 -11.65
C LYS A 54 -0.41 4.38 -11.65
N ILE A 55 -1.00 3.29 -11.16
CA ILE A 55 -2.44 3.16 -11.08
C ILE A 55 -2.79 2.89 -9.62
N LEU A 56 -3.73 3.65 -9.11
CA LEU A 56 -4.25 3.44 -7.76
C LEU A 56 -5.71 3.86 -7.80
N GLY A 57 -6.59 2.88 -7.82
CA GLY A 57 -8.00 3.15 -7.97
C GLY A 57 -8.87 2.15 -7.25
N LYS A 58 -10.08 2.58 -6.95
CA LYS A 58 -11.11 1.75 -6.35
C LYS A 58 -11.80 0.96 -7.45
N SER A 59 -11.87 -0.35 -7.31
CA SER A 59 -12.52 -1.20 -8.29
C SER A 59 -13.95 -1.55 -7.92
N VAL A 60 -14.19 -1.98 -6.67
CA VAL A 60 -15.52 -2.37 -6.19
C VAL A 60 -15.64 -2.05 -4.71
N ASP A 61 -16.88 -1.95 -4.23
CA ASP A 61 -17.13 -1.91 -2.80
C ASP A 61 -17.20 -3.35 -2.28
N MET A 62 -16.58 -3.57 -1.13
CA MET A 62 -16.56 -4.87 -0.48
C MET A 62 -17.35 -4.80 0.82
N ALA A 63 -17.59 -5.96 1.43
CA ALA A 63 -18.30 -6.03 2.69
C ALA A 63 -17.55 -5.34 3.82
N LEU A 64 -18.27 -4.96 4.87
CA LEU A 64 -17.71 -4.43 6.12
C LEU A 64 -16.92 -3.14 5.96
N GLY A 65 -17.37 -2.27 5.06
CA GLY A 65 -16.75 -0.95 4.87
C GLY A 65 -15.41 -0.99 4.17
N LYS A 66 -15.09 -2.10 3.52
CA LYS A 66 -13.87 -2.22 2.73
C LYS A 66 -14.13 -1.94 1.27
N VAL A 67 -13.08 -1.54 0.56
CA VAL A 67 -13.13 -1.32 -0.88
C VAL A 67 -12.09 -2.19 -1.55
N GLY A 68 -12.37 -2.66 -2.75
CA GLY A 68 -11.40 -3.34 -3.59
C GLY A 68 -10.54 -2.30 -4.28
N VAL A 69 -9.23 -2.47 -4.22
CA VAL A 69 -8.27 -1.51 -4.76
C VAL A 69 -7.37 -2.19 -5.78
N GLU A 70 -7.18 -1.52 -6.89
CA GLU A 70 -6.23 -1.94 -7.91
C GLU A 70 -5.04 -1.00 -7.91
N MET A 71 -3.85 -1.56 -7.96
CA MET A 71 -2.63 -0.77 -7.91
C MET A 71 -1.55 -1.38 -8.80
N ASP A 72 -0.96 -0.55 -9.66
CA ASP A 72 0.23 -0.90 -10.44
C ASP A 72 1.41 -0.16 -9.86
N VAL A 73 2.45 -0.90 -9.50
CA VAL A 73 3.65 -0.34 -8.89
C VAL A 73 4.87 -0.83 -9.67
N PHE A 74 5.77 0.07 -9.99
CA PHE A 74 7.06 -0.28 -10.58
C PHE A 74 8.12 -0.23 -9.50
N ASP A 75 8.85 -1.33 -9.33
CA ASP A 75 9.94 -1.36 -8.36
C ASP A 75 11.17 -0.61 -8.90
N HIS A 76 12.23 -0.55 -8.11
CA HIS A 76 13.44 0.16 -8.50
C HIS A 76 14.19 -0.50 -9.67
N MET A 77 13.84 -1.74 -10.01
CA MET A 77 14.40 -2.44 -11.17
C MET A 77 13.58 -2.21 -12.43
N GLY A 78 12.48 -1.46 -12.33
CA GLY A 78 11.59 -1.20 -13.45
C GLY A 78 10.57 -2.30 -13.71
N GLU A 79 10.48 -3.28 -12.83
CA GLU A 79 9.53 -4.37 -12.97
C GLU A 79 8.17 -3.98 -12.41
N LYS A 80 7.12 -4.24 -13.17
CA LYS A 80 5.76 -3.89 -12.80
C LYS A 80 5.15 -4.96 -11.91
N HIS A 81 4.52 -4.51 -10.83
CA HIS A 81 3.77 -5.38 -9.92
C HIS A 81 2.33 -4.92 -9.88
N TYR A 82 1.42 -5.81 -10.18
CA TYR A 82 0.00 -5.53 -10.13
C TYR A 82 -0.58 -6.12 -8.86
N TYR A 83 -1.39 -5.31 -8.15
CA TYR A 83 -2.04 -5.73 -6.93
C TYR A 83 -3.53 -5.48 -7.00
N HIS A 84 -4.29 -6.41 -6.46
CA HIS A 84 -5.72 -6.26 -6.27
C HIS A 84 -6.04 -6.79 -4.87
N PHE A 85 -6.47 -5.91 -3.98
CA PHE A 85 -6.71 -6.27 -2.59
C PHE A 85 -7.79 -5.37 -1.99
N GLY A 86 -8.24 -5.73 -0.79
CA GLY A 86 -9.20 -4.92 -0.06
C GLY A 86 -8.54 -4.13 1.05
N MET A 87 -9.11 -2.98 1.38
CA MET A 87 -8.72 -2.19 2.54
C MET A 87 -9.90 -1.33 2.96
N SER A 88 -9.83 -0.74 4.14
CA SER A 88 -10.89 0.17 4.55
C SER A 88 -10.88 1.41 3.68
N ASP A 89 -12.03 2.04 3.53
CA ASP A 89 -12.16 3.25 2.72
C ASP A 89 -11.27 4.37 3.26
N MET A 90 -11.17 4.50 4.56
CA MET A 90 -10.28 5.49 5.18
C MET A 90 -8.82 5.25 4.83
N HIS A 91 -8.38 4.00 4.84
CA HIS A 91 -7.01 3.65 4.48
C HIS A 91 -6.74 3.89 3.00
N PHE A 92 -7.72 3.62 2.15
CA PHE A 92 -7.60 3.91 0.73
C PHE A 92 -7.41 5.41 0.49
N ALA A 93 -8.21 6.24 1.17
CA ALA A 93 -8.06 7.69 1.05
C ALA A 93 -6.69 8.16 1.52
N ALA A 94 -6.18 7.60 2.62
CA ALA A 94 -4.85 7.94 3.12
C ALA A 94 -3.75 7.54 2.14
N LEU A 95 -3.88 6.36 1.52
CA LEU A 95 -2.91 5.89 0.56
C LEU A 95 -2.91 6.76 -0.71
N LYS A 96 -4.09 7.11 -1.21
CA LYS A 96 -4.20 8.01 -2.37
C LYS A 96 -3.56 9.36 -2.08
N SER A 97 -3.83 9.92 -0.92
CA SER A 97 -3.26 11.20 -0.52
C SER A 97 -1.74 11.12 -0.43
N ALA A 98 -1.20 10.06 0.15
CA ALA A 98 0.24 9.87 0.26
C ALA A 98 0.91 9.77 -1.11
N CYS A 99 0.25 9.13 -2.07
CA CYS A 99 0.79 8.96 -3.43
C CYS A 99 0.52 10.18 -4.32
N GLY A 100 -0.19 11.19 -3.85
CA GLY A 100 -0.51 12.37 -4.64
C GLY A 100 -1.55 12.11 -5.72
N LYS A 101 -2.42 11.14 -5.50
CA LYS A 101 -3.46 10.76 -6.46
C LYS A 101 -4.85 11.34 -6.05
#